data_7f7ba1b107910579e2954295e03259d7
#
_entry.id   7f7ba1b107910579e2954295e03259d7
#
_cell.length_a   1.000
_cell.length_b   1.000
_cell.length_c   1.000
_cell.angle_alpha   90.00
_cell.angle_beta   90.00
_cell.angle_gamma   90.00
#
_symmetry.space_group_name_H-M   'P 1'
#
loop_
_entity.id
_entity.type
_entity.pdbx_description
1 polymer ?
#
loop_
_entity_poly.entity_id
_entity_poly.type
_entity_poly.pdbx_seq_one_letter_code
_entity_poly.pdbx_strand_id
1 'polypeptide(L)'
;VKPGDDLATLITDGLSRAGEKLQDGDILVLAQKIVSKAANRIVDLRDVMPTAEAEALAVEVDKDPRQVQLILDESVDVVGKRPGVLIVAHRIGIVMANAGIDASNVEQDDGTEHVLLLPEDPDADSRALRQTMLERHGVEISVIINDSVGRAWRQGTMGLAIGSAGLP
;
A
#
# COMPACT_ATOMS: atom_id res chain seq x y z
N VAL A 1 -11.28 -2.11 7.91
CA VAL A 1 -10.02 -1.84 8.60
C VAL A 1 -9.89 -0.34 8.80
N LYS A 2 -9.54 0.07 10.02
CA LYS A 2 -9.33 1.46 10.44
C LYS A 2 -7.88 1.65 10.93
N PRO A 3 -7.40 2.89 11.03
CA PRO A 3 -6.10 3.18 11.64
C PRO A 3 -6.00 2.58 13.05
N GLY A 4 -4.90 1.87 13.31
CA GLY A 4 -4.63 1.20 14.58
C GLY A 4 -5.30 -0.15 14.80
N ASP A 5 -6.08 -0.65 13.83
CA ASP A 5 -6.65 -2.00 13.91
C ASP A 5 -5.55 -3.06 14.00
N ASP A 6 -5.73 -4.04 14.89
CA ASP A 6 -4.86 -5.22 14.98
C ASP A 6 -5.21 -6.22 13.88
N LEU A 7 -4.40 -6.23 12.82
CA LEU A 7 -4.60 -7.14 11.68
C LEU A 7 -4.58 -8.61 12.09
N ALA A 8 -3.75 -9.00 13.04
CA ALA A 8 -3.69 -10.39 13.49
C ALA A 8 -5.02 -10.83 14.13
N THR A 9 -5.64 -9.97 14.94
CA THR A 9 -6.98 -10.22 15.50
C THR A 9 -8.02 -10.30 14.40
N LEU A 10 -8.06 -9.35 13.46
CA LEU A 10 -9.03 -9.36 12.36
C LEU A 10 -8.93 -10.62 11.49
N ILE A 11 -7.70 -11.08 11.22
CA ILE A 11 -7.44 -12.31 10.45
C ILE A 11 -7.92 -13.54 11.24
N THR A 12 -7.55 -13.63 12.52
CA THR A 12 -7.97 -14.73 13.40
C THR A 12 -9.48 -14.85 13.48
N ASP A 13 -10.17 -13.73 13.66
CA ASP A 13 -11.63 -13.68 13.67
C ASP A 13 -12.24 -14.07 12.33
N GLY A 14 -11.60 -13.66 11.22
CA GLY A 14 -12.01 -14.04 9.87
C GLY A 14 -11.92 -15.54 9.64
N LEU A 15 -10.78 -16.14 9.99
CA LEU A 15 -10.56 -17.59 9.91
C LEU A 15 -11.56 -18.36 10.77
N SER A 16 -11.78 -17.93 12.02
CA SER A 16 -12.73 -18.55 12.93
C SER A 16 -14.15 -18.55 12.37
N ARG A 17 -14.59 -17.43 11.76
CA ARG A 17 -15.90 -17.33 11.10
C ARG A 17 -16.02 -18.23 9.87
N ALA A 18 -14.91 -18.44 9.14
CA ALA A 18 -14.86 -19.34 8.00
C ALA A 18 -14.75 -20.82 8.40
N GLY A 19 -14.53 -21.13 9.66
CA GLY A 19 -14.28 -22.49 10.14
C GLY A 19 -12.88 -23.01 9.79
N GLU A 20 -11.96 -22.10 9.43
CA GLU A 20 -10.59 -22.39 9.02
C GLU A 20 -9.61 -22.22 10.17
N LYS A 21 -8.48 -22.93 10.09
CA LYS A 21 -7.37 -22.81 11.03
C LYS A 21 -6.05 -22.77 10.28
N LEU A 22 -5.15 -21.92 10.74
CA LEU A 22 -3.79 -21.87 10.21
C LEU A 22 -3.03 -23.17 10.53
N GLN A 23 -2.18 -23.55 9.58
CA GLN A 23 -1.29 -24.70 9.66
C GLN A 23 0.14 -24.29 9.29
N ASP A 24 1.11 -25.07 9.73
CA ASP A 24 2.51 -24.86 9.32
C ASP A 24 2.63 -24.94 7.80
N GLY A 25 3.33 -23.96 7.23
CA GLY A 25 3.54 -23.85 5.81
C GLY A 25 2.45 -23.07 5.05
N ASP A 26 1.39 -22.61 5.72
CA ASP A 26 0.41 -21.73 5.08
C ASP A 26 1.03 -20.41 4.64
N ILE A 27 0.47 -19.84 3.58
CA ILE A 27 0.85 -18.51 3.08
C ILE A 27 -0.33 -17.56 3.28
N LEU A 28 -0.14 -16.57 4.13
CA LEU A 28 -1.10 -15.51 4.37
C LEU A 28 -0.85 -14.37 3.36
N VAL A 29 -1.76 -14.14 2.45
CA VAL A 29 -1.67 -13.07 1.46
C VAL A 29 -2.64 -11.95 1.83
N LEU A 30 -2.10 -10.74 2.07
CA LEU A 30 -2.88 -9.56 2.40
C LEU A 30 -2.91 -8.58 1.24
N ALA A 31 -4.06 -7.96 1.01
CA ALA A 31 -4.11 -6.79 0.15
C ALA A 31 -3.39 -5.62 0.83
N GLN A 32 -2.54 -4.91 0.08
CA GLN A 32 -1.81 -3.73 0.54
C GLN A 32 -2.70 -2.74 1.29
N LYS A 33 -3.90 -2.49 0.80
CA LYS A 33 -4.83 -1.50 1.35
C LYS A 33 -5.19 -1.71 2.82
N ILE A 34 -5.35 -2.96 3.26
CA ILE A 34 -5.68 -3.23 4.67
C ILE A 34 -4.48 -2.96 5.58
N VAL A 35 -3.28 -3.24 5.11
CA VAL A 35 -2.04 -2.95 5.83
C VAL A 35 -1.83 -1.44 5.94
N SER A 36 -1.92 -0.72 4.81
CA SER A 36 -1.82 0.74 4.79
C SER A 36 -2.84 1.43 5.70
N LYS A 37 -4.10 0.96 5.70
CA LYS A 37 -5.14 1.52 6.58
C LYS A 37 -4.81 1.27 8.06
N ALA A 38 -4.44 0.07 8.43
CA ALA A 38 -4.06 -0.27 9.80
C ALA A 38 -2.84 0.54 10.28
N ALA A 39 -1.85 0.75 9.40
CA ALA A 39 -0.66 1.55 9.63
C ALA A 39 -0.90 3.07 9.56
N ASN A 40 -2.17 3.52 9.42
CA ASN A 40 -2.55 4.93 9.31
C ASN A 40 -1.81 5.69 8.19
N ARG A 41 -1.67 5.06 7.02
CA ARG A 41 -1.07 5.70 5.83
C ARG A 41 -2.08 6.53 5.04
N ILE A 42 -3.11 7.05 5.71
CA ILE A 42 -4.14 7.94 5.15
C ILE A 42 -3.65 9.38 5.26
N VAL A 43 -3.69 10.13 4.16
CA VAL A 43 -3.32 11.55 4.11
C VAL A 43 -4.50 12.36 3.61
N ASP A 44 -4.82 13.45 4.32
CA ASP A 44 -5.76 14.46 3.87
C ASP A 44 -5.02 15.44 2.94
N LEU A 45 -5.46 15.55 1.70
CA LEU A 45 -4.82 16.45 0.73
C LEU A 45 -4.88 17.93 1.13
N ARG A 46 -5.80 18.31 2.02
CA ARG A 46 -5.88 19.69 2.55
C ARG A 46 -4.68 20.06 3.42
N ASP A 47 -4.01 19.08 4.00
CA ASP A 47 -2.81 19.28 4.82
C ASP A 47 -1.52 19.27 4.00
N VAL A 48 -1.60 18.98 2.70
CA VAL A 48 -0.44 18.88 1.81
C VAL A 48 -0.14 20.24 1.18
N MET A 49 1.09 20.73 1.40
CA MET A 49 1.59 21.98 0.80
C MET A 49 2.52 21.64 -0.37
N PRO A 50 2.09 21.86 -1.63
CA PRO A 50 2.92 21.58 -2.79
C PRO A 50 4.15 22.49 -2.85
N THR A 51 5.27 21.94 -3.26
CA THR A 51 6.46 22.70 -3.64
C THR A 51 6.31 23.28 -5.05
N ALA A 52 7.13 24.26 -5.41
CA ALA A 52 7.17 24.80 -6.77
C ALA A 52 7.47 23.73 -7.83
N GLU A 53 8.25 22.71 -7.46
CA GLU A 53 8.52 21.55 -8.33
C GLU A 53 7.26 20.72 -8.56
N ALA A 54 6.52 20.41 -7.49
CA ALA A 54 5.26 19.67 -7.59
C ALA A 54 4.20 20.44 -8.39
N GLU A 55 4.11 21.77 -8.24
CA GLU A 55 3.21 22.63 -9.02
C GLU A 55 3.56 22.60 -10.50
N ALA A 56 4.83 22.78 -10.86
CA ALA A 56 5.29 22.75 -12.24
C ALA A 56 5.03 21.38 -12.89
N LEU A 57 5.34 20.29 -12.18
CA LEU A 57 5.13 18.94 -12.67
C LEU A 57 3.65 18.59 -12.80
N ALA A 58 2.80 19.09 -11.89
CA ALA A 58 1.36 18.91 -11.92
C ALA A 58 0.71 19.46 -13.19
N VAL A 59 1.17 20.62 -13.66
CA VAL A 59 0.74 21.21 -14.93
C VAL A 59 1.11 20.32 -16.12
N GLU A 60 2.34 19.75 -16.12
CA GLU A 60 2.79 18.87 -17.21
C GLU A 60 1.99 17.57 -17.31
N VAL A 61 1.56 17.02 -16.16
CA VAL A 61 0.90 15.71 -16.10
C VAL A 61 -0.60 15.79 -15.86
N ASP A 62 -1.17 17.00 -15.86
CA ASP A 62 -2.61 17.25 -15.63
C ASP A 62 -3.13 16.54 -14.37
N LYS A 63 -2.50 16.84 -13.22
CA LYS A 63 -2.84 16.26 -11.90
C LYS A 63 -2.93 17.37 -10.83
N ASP A 64 -3.58 17.02 -9.72
CA ASP A 64 -3.58 17.88 -8.53
C ASP A 64 -2.15 18.01 -7.97
N PRO A 65 -1.63 19.23 -7.77
CA PRO A 65 -0.26 19.46 -7.27
C PRO A 65 -0.03 18.85 -5.89
N ARG A 66 -1.05 18.72 -5.05
CA ARG A 66 -0.96 18.07 -3.73
C ARG A 66 -0.72 16.56 -3.87
N GLN A 67 -1.40 15.91 -4.84
CA GLN A 67 -1.13 14.51 -5.16
C GLN A 67 0.27 14.32 -5.74
N VAL A 68 0.71 15.25 -6.62
CA VAL A 68 2.06 15.21 -7.17
C VAL A 68 3.11 15.35 -6.08
N GLN A 69 2.89 16.23 -5.09
CA GLN A 69 3.78 16.35 -3.94
C GLN A 69 3.93 15.02 -3.20
N LEU A 70 2.84 14.36 -2.87
CA LEU A 70 2.89 13.04 -2.20
C LEU A 70 3.58 11.97 -3.05
N ILE A 71 3.38 12.00 -4.38
CA ILE A 71 4.08 11.09 -5.29
C ILE A 71 5.60 11.33 -5.22
N LEU A 72 6.04 12.58 -5.20
CA LEU A 72 7.45 12.94 -5.07
C LEU A 72 8.02 12.51 -3.71
N ASP A 73 7.28 12.77 -2.62
CA ASP A 73 7.69 12.42 -1.26
C ASP A 73 7.88 10.91 -1.04
N GLU A 74 7.09 10.08 -1.73
CA GLU A 74 7.17 8.62 -1.68
C GLU A 74 8.16 8.02 -2.70
N SER A 75 8.85 8.87 -3.50
CA SER A 75 9.69 8.44 -4.61
C SER A 75 11.15 8.88 -4.44
N VAL A 76 12.05 8.12 -5.05
CA VAL A 76 13.46 8.48 -5.17
C VAL A 76 13.80 9.08 -6.54
N ASP A 77 12.97 8.81 -7.57
CA ASP A 77 13.19 9.33 -8.92
C ASP A 77 11.89 9.29 -9.75
N VAL A 78 11.77 10.20 -10.72
CA VAL A 78 10.71 10.22 -11.73
C VAL A 78 11.23 9.61 -13.02
N VAL A 79 10.83 8.37 -13.29
CA VAL A 79 11.30 7.56 -14.43
C VAL A 79 10.60 7.95 -15.73
N GLY A 80 9.36 8.40 -15.66
CA GLY A 80 8.59 8.81 -16.83
C GLY A 80 7.33 9.57 -16.47
N LYS A 81 6.84 10.36 -17.41
CA LYS A 81 5.66 11.20 -17.23
C LYS A 81 4.81 11.30 -18.48
N ARG A 82 3.51 11.39 -18.30
CA ARG A 82 2.51 11.68 -19.32
C ARG A 82 1.23 12.20 -18.65
N PRO A 83 0.30 12.84 -19.40
CA PRO A 83 -0.97 13.29 -18.82
C PRO A 83 -1.66 12.19 -17.99
N GLY A 84 -2.01 12.51 -16.75
CA GLY A 84 -2.66 11.63 -15.78
C GLY A 84 -1.74 10.65 -15.04
N VAL A 85 -0.45 10.47 -15.45
CA VAL A 85 0.42 9.43 -14.88
C VAL A 85 1.86 9.90 -14.69
N LEU A 86 2.37 9.68 -13.49
CA LEU A 86 3.80 9.69 -13.18
C LEU A 86 4.27 8.26 -12.96
N ILE A 87 5.30 7.83 -13.67
CA ILE A 87 6.00 6.57 -13.39
C ILE A 87 7.21 6.92 -12.53
N VAL A 88 7.29 6.35 -11.36
CA VAL A 88 8.32 6.69 -10.37
C VAL A 88 9.02 5.46 -9.83
N ALA A 89 10.26 5.60 -9.43
CA ALA A 89 10.95 4.65 -8.59
C ALA A 89 10.55 4.95 -7.13
N HIS A 90 9.67 4.12 -6.58
CA HIS A 90 9.23 4.26 -5.20
C HIS A 90 10.36 3.92 -4.22
N ARG A 91 10.38 4.55 -3.05
CA ARG A 91 11.39 4.32 -1.99
C ARG A 91 11.50 2.88 -1.50
N ILE A 92 10.44 2.06 -1.68
CA ILE A 92 10.48 0.62 -1.39
C ILE A 92 11.13 -0.22 -2.50
N GLY A 93 11.74 0.42 -3.53
CA GLY A 93 12.52 -0.25 -4.57
C GLY A 93 11.73 -0.72 -5.79
N ILE A 94 10.45 -0.32 -5.95
CA ILE A 94 9.57 -0.74 -7.04
C ILE A 94 9.30 0.44 -7.98
N VAL A 95 9.35 0.19 -9.30
CA VAL A 95 8.92 1.17 -10.31
C VAL A 95 7.43 1.01 -10.57
N MET A 96 6.65 2.07 -10.34
CA MET A 96 5.20 2.02 -10.44
C MET A 96 4.57 3.36 -10.82
N ALA A 97 3.29 3.32 -11.17
CA ALA A 97 2.51 4.50 -11.47
C ALA A 97 2.07 5.23 -10.20
N ASN A 98 2.24 6.56 -10.17
CA ASN A 98 1.76 7.46 -9.13
C ASN A 98 2.14 7.02 -7.69
N ALA A 99 3.31 6.40 -7.53
CA ALA A 99 3.79 5.85 -6.25
C ALA A 99 2.79 4.89 -5.55
N GLY A 100 1.90 4.23 -6.30
CA GLY A 100 0.87 3.37 -5.72
C GLY A 100 -0.19 4.09 -4.88
N ILE A 101 -0.23 5.41 -4.92
CA ILE A 101 -1.21 6.21 -4.16
C ILE A 101 -2.62 5.95 -4.69
N ASP A 102 -3.52 5.61 -3.80
CA ASP A 102 -4.92 5.29 -4.10
C ASP A 102 -5.88 6.32 -3.49
N ALA A 103 -6.70 6.94 -4.34
CA ALA A 103 -7.74 7.88 -3.95
C ALA A 103 -9.14 7.23 -3.85
N SER A 104 -9.29 5.94 -4.24
CA SER A 104 -10.60 5.34 -4.50
C SER A 104 -11.27 4.64 -3.31
N ASN A 105 -10.55 4.38 -2.21
CA ASN A 105 -11.01 3.52 -1.12
C ASN A 105 -10.88 4.12 0.29
N VAL A 106 -10.73 5.42 0.38
CA VAL A 106 -10.82 6.13 1.65
C VAL A 106 -12.24 6.66 1.76
N GLU A 107 -12.94 6.34 2.86
CA GLU A 107 -14.29 6.87 3.11
C GLU A 107 -14.21 8.39 3.04
N GLN A 108 -14.88 8.97 2.03
CA GLN A 108 -15.03 10.40 1.88
C GLN A 108 -16.29 10.79 2.65
N ASP A 109 -16.12 11.09 3.94
CA ASP A 109 -17.17 11.76 4.70
C ASP A 109 -16.97 13.27 4.56
N ASP A 110 -18.01 13.98 4.19
CA ASP A 110 -18.13 15.45 4.17
C ASP A 110 -17.13 16.24 3.30
N GLY A 111 -16.77 15.72 2.12
CA GLY A 111 -15.94 16.45 1.15
C GLY A 111 -14.45 16.45 1.52
N THR A 112 -14.00 15.53 2.35
CA THR A 112 -12.58 15.30 2.62
C THR A 112 -11.91 14.58 1.46
N GLU A 113 -10.75 15.05 1.04
CA GLU A 113 -9.96 14.51 -0.06
C GLU A 113 -8.82 13.65 0.50
N HIS A 114 -9.14 12.44 0.96
CA HIS A 114 -8.14 11.53 1.48
C HIS A 114 -7.52 10.67 0.38
N VAL A 115 -6.25 10.36 0.54
CA VAL A 115 -5.53 9.37 -0.26
C VAL A 115 -4.85 8.35 0.66
N LEU A 116 -4.62 7.15 0.13
CA LEU A 116 -3.95 6.07 0.84
C LEU A 116 -2.58 5.81 0.21
N LEU A 117 -1.53 5.94 1.01
CA LEU A 117 -0.15 5.63 0.62
C LEU A 117 0.16 4.15 0.85
N LEU A 118 1.23 3.65 0.23
CA LEU A 118 1.76 2.32 0.54
C LEU A 118 2.30 2.24 1.97
N PRO A 119 2.44 1.04 2.57
CA PRO A 119 3.15 0.87 3.83
C PRO A 119 4.58 1.41 3.74
N GLU A 120 5.13 1.91 4.83
CA GLU A 120 6.49 2.47 4.84
C GLU A 120 7.57 1.42 4.65
N ASP A 121 7.44 0.29 5.33
CA ASP A 121 8.30 -0.89 5.22
C ASP A 121 7.43 -2.15 5.20
N PRO A 122 6.92 -2.54 4.02
CA PRO A 122 6.02 -3.68 3.91
C PRO A 122 6.68 -5.02 4.29
N ASP A 123 8.01 -5.13 4.20
CA ASP A 123 8.73 -6.30 4.69
C ASP A 123 8.76 -6.34 6.22
N ALA A 124 8.96 -5.20 6.89
CA ALA A 124 8.87 -5.13 8.35
C ALA A 124 7.45 -5.45 8.84
N ASP A 125 6.42 -4.93 8.17
CA ASP A 125 5.02 -5.24 8.48
C ASP A 125 4.73 -6.74 8.33
N SER A 126 5.26 -7.36 7.25
CA SER A 126 5.13 -8.81 7.02
C SER A 126 5.82 -9.62 8.11
N ARG A 127 7.04 -9.22 8.53
CA ARG A 127 7.78 -9.86 9.62
C ARG A 127 7.04 -9.74 10.95
N ALA A 128 6.54 -8.56 11.28
CA ALA A 128 5.81 -8.32 12.51
C ALA A 128 4.53 -9.15 12.59
N LEU A 129 3.75 -9.19 11.51
CA LEU A 129 2.54 -10.00 11.44
C LEU A 129 2.85 -11.50 11.56
N ARG A 130 3.86 -11.99 10.83
CA ARG A 130 4.30 -13.38 10.91
C ARG A 130 4.67 -13.77 12.35
N GLN A 131 5.44 -12.93 13.03
CA GLN A 131 5.83 -13.15 14.41
C GLN A 131 4.62 -13.20 15.35
N THR A 132 3.70 -12.25 15.19
CA THR A 132 2.46 -12.20 15.98
C THR A 132 1.60 -13.46 15.78
N MET A 133 1.51 -13.96 14.53
CA MET A 133 0.77 -15.18 14.23
C MET A 133 1.42 -16.42 14.84
N LEU A 134 2.74 -16.51 14.80
CA LEU A 134 3.49 -17.59 15.50
C LEU A 134 3.24 -17.57 17.02
N GLU A 135 3.29 -16.40 17.64
CA GLU A 135 3.06 -16.24 19.08
C GLU A 135 1.62 -16.60 19.50
N ARG A 136 0.62 -16.26 18.69
CA ARG A 136 -0.80 -16.47 19.00
C ARG A 136 -1.30 -17.89 18.67
N HIS A 137 -0.78 -18.48 17.60
CA HIS A 137 -1.30 -19.75 17.07
C HIS A 137 -0.30 -20.90 17.13
N GLY A 138 0.98 -20.61 17.40
CA GLY A 138 2.03 -21.63 17.47
C GLY A 138 2.35 -22.30 16.14
N VAL A 139 2.04 -21.64 15.01
CA VAL A 139 2.25 -22.15 13.65
C VAL A 139 3.21 -21.27 12.86
N GLU A 140 4.06 -21.89 12.06
CA GLU A 140 4.98 -21.20 11.17
C GLU A 140 4.36 -21.00 9.80
N ILE A 141 4.03 -19.74 9.48
CA ILE A 141 3.44 -19.34 8.21
C ILE A 141 4.38 -18.39 7.44
N SER A 142 4.10 -18.22 6.17
CA SER A 142 4.65 -17.11 5.38
C SER A 142 3.63 -15.99 5.24
N VAL A 143 4.09 -14.74 5.08
CA VAL A 143 3.24 -13.58 4.88
C VAL A 143 3.66 -12.87 3.60
N ILE A 144 2.69 -12.48 2.77
CA ILE A 144 2.88 -11.66 1.57
C ILE A 144 1.94 -10.46 1.65
N ILE A 145 2.46 -9.26 1.46
CA ILE A 145 1.66 -8.07 1.19
C ILE A 145 1.64 -7.84 -0.32
N ASN A 146 0.46 -7.90 -0.92
CA ASN A 146 0.27 -7.84 -2.36
C ASN A 146 -0.44 -6.55 -2.77
N ASP A 147 0.08 -5.90 -3.82
CA ASP A 147 -0.59 -4.81 -4.50
C ASP A 147 -0.95 -5.18 -5.93
N SER A 148 -1.93 -4.47 -6.51
CA SER A 148 -2.36 -4.64 -7.88
C SER A 148 -1.80 -3.54 -8.75
N VAL A 149 -0.75 -3.83 -9.50
CA VAL A 149 -0.05 -2.85 -10.33
C VAL A 149 -0.35 -3.04 -11.82
N GLY A 150 -0.37 -1.91 -12.54
CA GLY A 150 -0.33 -1.95 -14.01
C GLY A 150 1.03 -2.47 -14.49
N ARG A 151 1.07 -3.00 -15.71
CA ARG A 151 2.31 -3.47 -16.34
C ARG A 151 2.46 -2.91 -17.75
N ALA A 152 3.71 -2.62 -18.11
CA ALA A 152 4.02 -2.17 -19.45
C ALA A 152 3.63 -3.23 -20.51
N TRP A 153 3.18 -2.77 -21.67
CA TRP A 153 2.92 -3.58 -22.87
C TRP A 153 1.78 -4.61 -22.76
N ARG A 154 1.01 -4.60 -21.66
CA ARG A 154 -0.12 -5.53 -21.48
C ARG A 154 -1.34 -4.82 -20.89
N GLN A 155 -2.52 -5.30 -21.25
CA GLN A 155 -3.78 -4.88 -20.62
C GLN A 155 -3.98 -5.58 -19.29
N GLY A 156 -4.66 -4.90 -18.37
CA GLY A 156 -4.98 -5.40 -17.04
C GLY A 156 -3.87 -5.18 -16.01
N THR A 157 -4.16 -5.55 -14.78
CA THR A 157 -3.25 -5.50 -13.65
C THR A 157 -2.64 -6.85 -13.35
N MET A 158 -1.57 -6.85 -12.59
CA MET A 158 -0.98 -8.05 -12.00
C MET A 158 -0.81 -7.86 -10.50
N GLY A 159 -0.88 -8.95 -9.74
CA GLY A 159 -0.47 -8.96 -8.35
C GLY A 159 1.05 -8.85 -8.26
N LEU A 160 1.52 -7.98 -7.38
CA LEU A 160 2.93 -7.80 -7.07
C LEU A 160 3.10 -7.88 -5.55
N ALA A 161 3.94 -8.80 -5.09
CA ALA A 161 4.35 -8.82 -3.69
C ALA A 161 5.24 -7.60 -3.44
N ILE A 162 4.77 -6.67 -2.61
CA ILE A 162 5.51 -5.47 -2.21
C ILE A 162 6.23 -5.66 -0.88
N GLY A 163 5.85 -6.68 -0.11
CA GLY A 163 6.49 -7.10 1.12
C GLY A 163 6.26 -8.57 1.39
N SER A 164 7.23 -9.23 2.04
CA SER A 164 7.13 -10.64 2.36
C SER A 164 7.95 -11.03 3.60
N ALA A 165 7.55 -12.14 4.24
CA ALA A 165 8.30 -12.77 5.32
C ALA A 165 8.06 -14.29 5.34
N GLY A 166 9.11 -15.06 5.66
CA GLY A 166 9.02 -16.51 5.85
C GLY A 166 8.97 -17.35 4.57
N LEU A 167 9.11 -16.72 3.39
CA LEU A 167 9.30 -17.45 2.14
C LEU A 167 10.72 -18.00 2.04
N PRO A 168 10.94 -19.20 1.42
CA PRO A 168 12.26 -19.80 1.24
C PRO A 168 13.15 -18.98 0.29
#